data_0a9bd5297d7f9759a213e46c0760467f
#
_entry.id   0a9bd5297d7f9759a213e46c0760467f
#
_cell.length_a   1.000
_cell.length_b   1.000
_cell.length_c   1.000
_cell.angle_alpha   90.00
_cell.angle_beta   90.00
_cell.angle_gamma   90.00
#
_symmetry.space_group_name_H-M   'P 1'
#
loop_
_entity.id
_entity.type
_entity.pdbx_description
1 polymer ?
#
loop_
_entity_poly.entity_id
_entity_poly.type
_entity_poly.pdbx_seq_one_letter_code
_entity_poly.pdbx_strand_id
1 'polypeptide(L)'
;MQFSREDFEDVYATARMAHVGQKRRSGEDYFSHPSEVRNIVRRLYPGDHAAQMVALLHDSLEDAPGSTVQSVDEMEQFIRGSIQDPQAGETIIGAVRALTHEKGGDYSSYVASLISNPLALRVKLADMVHNLSSSPTPKQKAKYANAIAAISDAAGGIPQS
;
A
#
# COMPACT_ATOMS: atom_id res chain seq x y z
N MET A 1 -19.34 0.94 -1.48
CA MET A 1 -18.42 1.95 -2.04
C MET A 1 -18.22 1.64 -3.52
N GLN A 2 -18.65 2.54 -4.36
CA GLN A 2 -18.48 2.41 -5.81
C GLN A 2 -17.54 3.48 -6.31
N PHE A 3 -16.68 3.12 -7.25
CA PHE A 3 -15.73 4.02 -7.89
C PHE A 3 -16.02 4.08 -9.39
N SER A 4 -15.97 5.28 -9.94
CA SER A 4 -16.10 5.52 -11.37
C SER A 4 -14.80 5.14 -12.11
N ARG A 5 -14.89 5.05 -13.44
CA ARG A 5 -13.70 4.91 -14.28
C ARG A 5 -12.75 6.12 -14.11
N GLU A 6 -13.33 7.30 -14.00
CA GLU A 6 -12.58 8.56 -13.81
C GLU A 6 -11.79 8.52 -12.49
N ASP A 7 -12.40 8.05 -11.37
CA ASP A 7 -11.69 7.86 -10.11
C ASP A 7 -10.43 6.99 -10.30
N PHE A 8 -10.54 5.89 -11.04
CA PHE A 8 -9.39 5.02 -11.32
C PHE A 8 -8.32 5.70 -12.16
N GLU A 9 -8.70 6.42 -13.20
CA GLU A 9 -7.77 7.15 -14.06
C GLU A 9 -7.03 8.23 -13.28
N ASP A 10 -7.72 8.98 -12.44
CA ASP A 10 -7.16 10.05 -11.62
C ASP A 10 -6.26 9.50 -10.50
N VAL A 11 -6.68 8.45 -9.80
CA VAL A 11 -5.85 7.78 -8.79
C VAL A 11 -4.58 7.21 -9.44
N TYR A 12 -4.70 6.60 -10.61
CA TYR A 12 -3.54 6.09 -11.34
C TYR A 12 -2.56 7.20 -11.69
N ALA A 13 -3.05 8.33 -12.21
CA ALA A 13 -2.22 9.49 -12.53
C ALA A 13 -1.55 10.08 -11.28
N THR A 14 -2.29 10.19 -10.19
CA THR A 14 -1.77 10.67 -8.89
C THR A 14 -0.66 9.77 -8.35
N ALA A 15 -0.85 8.45 -8.40
CA ALA A 15 0.15 7.48 -7.97
C ALA A 15 1.43 7.55 -8.84
N ARG A 16 1.28 7.67 -10.14
CA ARG A 16 2.43 7.86 -11.05
C ARG A 16 3.21 9.13 -10.73
N MET A 17 2.50 10.23 -10.51
CA MET A 17 3.10 11.52 -10.17
C MET A 17 3.94 11.41 -8.89
N ALA A 18 3.46 10.70 -7.88
CA ALA A 18 4.15 10.55 -6.61
C ALA A 18 5.54 9.88 -6.73
N HIS A 19 5.76 9.09 -7.78
CA HIS A 19 6.97 8.29 -7.95
C HIS A 19 7.81 8.70 -9.17
N VAL A 20 7.55 9.86 -9.76
CA VAL A 20 8.32 10.36 -10.90
C VAL A 20 9.80 10.49 -10.53
N GLY A 21 10.66 9.87 -11.34
CA GLY A 21 12.11 9.90 -11.14
C GLY A 21 12.66 8.91 -10.11
N GLN A 22 11.79 8.23 -9.36
CA GLN A 22 12.24 7.16 -8.45
C GLN A 22 12.51 5.85 -9.20
N LYS A 23 13.54 5.15 -8.75
CA LYS A 23 13.93 3.83 -9.27
C LYS A 23 13.94 2.80 -8.15
N ARG A 24 13.59 1.56 -8.51
CA ARG A 24 13.81 0.39 -7.65
C ARG A 24 15.29 0.01 -7.67
N ARG A 25 15.71 -0.87 -6.76
CA ARG A 25 17.06 -1.46 -6.74
C ARG A 25 17.45 -2.10 -8.08
N SER A 26 16.46 -2.69 -8.78
CA SER A 26 16.64 -3.28 -10.11
C SER A 26 16.90 -2.28 -11.23
N GLY A 27 16.72 -0.97 -10.97
CA GLY A 27 16.80 0.10 -11.96
C GLY A 27 15.50 0.40 -12.68
N GLU A 28 14.45 -0.38 -12.44
CA GLU A 28 13.10 -0.13 -12.98
C GLU A 28 12.47 1.11 -12.36
N ASP A 29 11.53 1.73 -13.09
CA ASP A 29 10.72 2.80 -12.53
C ASP A 29 9.98 2.31 -11.28
N TYR A 30 10.01 3.12 -10.22
CA TYR A 30 9.41 2.73 -8.95
C TYR A 30 7.92 2.40 -9.08
N PHE A 31 7.21 3.09 -9.95
CA PHE A 31 5.78 2.88 -10.18
C PHE A 31 5.44 1.44 -10.64
N SER A 32 6.40 0.69 -11.17
CA SER A 32 6.21 -0.73 -11.50
C SER A 32 5.76 -1.53 -10.27
N HIS A 33 6.26 -1.20 -9.08
CA HIS A 33 5.90 -1.87 -7.84
C HIS A 33 4.43 -1.64 -7.42
N PRO A 34 3.93 -0.40 -7.23
CA PRO A 34 2.51 -0.19 -6.93
C PRO A 34 1.57 -0.79 -7.98
N SER A 35 1.95 -0.73 -9.25
CA SER A 35 1.19 -1.32 -10.35
C SER A 35 1.07 -2.85 -10.21
N GLU A 36 2.16 -3.54 -9.89
CA GLU A 36 2.15 -4.99 -9.67
C GLU A 36 1.41 -5.37 -8.37
N VAL A 37 1.55 -4.58 -7.31
CA VAL A 37 0.77 -4.79 -6.07
C VAL A 37 -0.73 -4.70 -6.36
N ARG A 38 -1.17 -3.72 -7.16
CA ARG A 38 -2.56 -3.64 -7.63
C ARG A 38 -2.98 -4.89 -8.40
N ASN A 39 -2.14 -5.39 -9.30
CA ASN A 39 -2.44 -6.60 -10.07
C ASN A 39 -2.60 -7.83 -9.16
N ILE A 40 -1.78 -7.95 -8.11
CA ILE A 40 -1.89 -9.01 -7.11
C ILE A 40 -3.19 -8.87 -6.33
N VAL A 41 -3.52 -7.65 -5.86
CA VAL A 41 -4.80 -7.37 -5.17
C VAL A 41 -5.98 -7.79 -6.06
N ARG A 42 -5.95 -7.44 -7.33
CA ARG A 42 -7.03 -7.79 -8.27
C ARG A 42 -7.21 -9.31 -8.42
N ARG A 43 -6.12 -10.08 -8.33
CA ARG A 43 -6.17 -11.56 -8.40
C ARG A 43 -6.64 -12.18 -7.09
N LEU A 44 -6.16 -11.68 -5.95
CA LEU A 44 -6.48 -12.22 -4.63
C LEU A 44 -7.88 -11.81 -4.15
N TYR A 45 -8.29 -10.61 -4.48
CA TYR A 45 -9.56 -10.01 -4.02
C TYR A 45 -10.34 -9.42 -5.20
N PRO A 46 -10.90 -10.29 -6.09
CA PRO A 46 -11.64 -9.82 -7.26
C PRO A 46 -12.79 -8.90 -6.85
N GLY A 47 -12.89 -7.75 -7.51
CA GLY A 47 -13.94 -6.76 -7.23
C GLY A 47 -13.67 -5.83 -6.06
N ASP A 48 -12.59 -6.00 -5.31
CA ASP A 48 -12.20 -5.06 -4.25
C ASP A 48 -11.51 -3.84 -4.86
N HIS A 49 -12.30 -2.93 -5.40
CA HIS A 49 -11.81 -1.71 -6.06
C HIS A 49 -11.11 -0.77 -5.09
N ALA A 50 -11.58 -0.67 -3.85
CA ALA A 50 -10.93 0.13 -2.83
C ALA A 50 -9.50 -0.36 -2.56
N ALA A 51 -9.30 -1.67 -2.42
CA ALA A 51 -7.97 -2.24 -2.23
C ALA A 51 -7.06 -2.02 -3.45
N GLN A 52 -7.60 -2.05 -4.67
CA GLN A 52 -6.83 -1.74 -5.88
C GLN A 52 -6.33 -0.29 -5.89
N MET A 53 -7.16 0.67 -5.47
CA MET A 53 -6.77 2.08 -5.36
C MET A 53 -5.71 2.29 -4.27
N VAL A 54 -5.92 1.69 -3.10
CA VAL A 54 -4.93 1.75 -2.01
C VAL A 54 -3.62 1.12 -2.44
N ALA A 55 -3.64 0.03 -3.20
CA ALA A 55 -2.42 -0.60 -3.72
C ALA A 55 -1.60 0.35 -4.61
N LEU A 56 -2.26 1.11 -5.48
CA LEU A 56 -1.58 2.12 -6.31
C LEU A 56 -0.93 3.24 -5.47
N LEU A 57 -1.56 3.61 -4.35
CA LEU A 57 -1.18 4.77 -3.54
C LEU A 57 -0.34 4.41 -2.30
N HIS A 58 -0.13 3.13 -2.00
CA HIS A 58 0.33 2.69 -0.67
C HIS A 58 1.68 3.28 -0.22
N ASP A 59 2.58 3.59 -1.13
CA ASP A 59 3.89 4.18 -0.84
C ASP A 59 3.92 5.70 -1.08
N SER A 60 2.82 6.30 -1.52
CA SER A 60 2.83 7.69 -1.97
C SER A 60 3.10 8.70 -0.87
N LEU A 61 2.67 8.44 0.37
CA LEU A 61 2.90 9.34 1.49
C LEU A 61 4.32 9.22 2.06
N GLU A 62 4.92 8.03 2.03
CA GLU A 62 6.32 7.84 2.45
C GLU A 62 7.30 8.59 1.55
N ASP A 63 6.99 8.60 0.27
CA ASP A 63 7.89 9.11 -0.77
C ASP A 63 7.56 10.54 -1.20
N ALA A 64 6.49 11.14 -0.68
CA ALA A 64 6.07 12.50 -1.02
C ALA A 64 7.20 13.54 -0.87
N PRO A 65 7.98 13.57 0.21
CA PRO A 65 9.14 14.45 0.28
C PRO A 65 10.26 13.97 -0.64
N GLY A 66 10.45 14.63 -1.76
CA GLY A 66 11.51 14.31 -2.74
C GLY A 66 10.98 13.94 -4.13
N SER A 67 9.67 13.83 -4.29
CA SER A 67 8.99 13.77 -5.59
C SER A 67 8.62 15.18 -6.09
N THR A 68 7.79 15.26 -7.12
CA THR A 68 7.18 16.53 -7.57
C THR A 68 6.19 17.11 -6.54
N VAL A 69 5.81 16.34 -5.54
CA VAL A 69 4.96 16.74 -4.41
C VAL A 69 5.84 17.10 -3.22
N GLN A 70 5.58 18.24 -2.59
CA GLN A 70 6.50 18.78 -1.58
C GLN A 70 6.20 18.36 -0.15
N SER A 71 4.98 17.86 0.12
CA SER A 71 4.57 17.47 1.46
C SER A 71 3.54 16.34 1.46
N VAL A 72 3.42 15.68 2.62
CA VAL A 72 2.37 14.67 2.86
C VAL A 72 0.98 15.28 2.70
N ASP A 73 0.75 16.48 3.24
CA ASP A 73 -0.55 17.17 3.16
C ASP A 73 -0.93 17.47 1.71
N GLU A 74 0.02 17.90 0.90
CA GLU A 74 -0.21 18.14 -0.52
C GLU A 74 -0.57 16.83 -1.25
N MET A 75 0.13 15.74 -0.95
CA MET A 75 -0.16 14.43 -1.53
C MET A 75 -1.57 13.95 -1.15
N GLU A 76 -1.98 14.13 0.09
CA GLU A 76 -3.33 13.79 0.53
C GLU A 76 -4.41 14.62 -0.19
N GLN A 77 -4.13 15.89 -0.48
CA GLN A 77 -5.05 16.73 -1.26
C GLN A 77 -5.20 16.21 -2.69
N PHE A 78 -4.10 15.76 -3.33
CA PHE A 78 -4.18 15.12 -4.64
C PHE A 78 -5.01 13.83 -4.60
N ILE A 79 -4.85 13.02 -3.56
CA ILE A 79 -5.66 11.80 -3.39
C ILE A 79 -7.14 12.16 -3.23
N ARG A 80 -7.48 13.16 -2.40
CA ARG A 80 -8.87 13.63 -2.24
C ARG A 80 -9.46 14.12 -3.55
N GLY A 81 -8.68 14.88 -4.32
CA GLY A 81 -9.11 15.39 -5.62
C GLY A 81 -9.30 14.31 -6.69
N SER A 82 -8.73 13.14 -6.50
CA SER A 82 -8.82 12.00 -7.43
C SER A 82 -10.07 11.14 -7.24
N ILE A 83 -10.84 11.33 -6.18
CA ILE A 83 -11.98 10.48 -5.83
C ILE A 83 -13.20 11.38 -5.61
N GLN A 84 -14.24 11.17 -6.41
CA GLN A 84 -15.43 12.03 -6.43
C GLN A 84 -16.25 11.95 -5.14
N ASP A 85 -16.37 10.74 -4.54
CA ASP A 85 -17.05 10.57 -3.26
C ASP A 85 -16.09 10.93 -2.11
N PRO A 86 -16.35 12.02 -1.35
CA PRO A 86 -15.48 12.45 -0.27
C PRO A 86 -15.29 11.40 0.84
N GLN A 87 -16.32 10.63 1.16
CA GLN A 87 -16.23 9.60 2.19
C GLN A 87 -15.36 8.42 1.72
N ALA A 88 -15.49 8.02 0.46
CA ALA A 88 -14.62 7.04 -0.14
C ALA A 88 -13.16 7.54 -0.16
N GLY A 89 -12.95 8.81 -0.51
CA GLY A 89 -11.63 9.45 -0.46
C GLY A 89 -10.98 9.37 0.92
N GLU A 90 -11.69 9.70 1.98
CA GLU A 90 -11.17 9.61 3.35
C GLU A 90 -10.88 8.15 3.77
N THR A 91 -11.69 7.19 3.33
CA THR A 91 -11.44 5.76 3.58
C THR A 91 -10.13 5.30 2.91
N ILE A 92 -9.90 5.70 1.66
CA ILE A 92 -8.66 5.42 0.93
C ILE A 92 -7.46 6.06 1.63
N ILE A 93 -7.54 7.35 1.98
CA ILE A 93 -6.46 8.07 2.69
C ILE A 93 -6.15 7.40 4.03
N GLY A 94 -7.16 7.03 4.79
CA GLY A 94 -6.98 6.33 6.07
C GLY A 94 -6.19 5.02 5.93
N ALA A 95 -6.46 4.23 4.88
CA ALA A 95 -5.73 3.02 4.59
C ALA A 95 -4.28 3.32 4.15
N VAL A 96 -4.07 4.32 3.30
CA VAL A 96 -2.72 4.73 2.87
C VAL A 96 -1.89 5.24 4.05
N ARG A 97 -2.47 6.02 4.95
CA ARG A 97 -1.82 6.45 6.20
C ARG A 97 -1.42 5.25 7.07
N ALA A 98 -2.33 4.29 7.23
CA ALA A 98 -2.05 3.08 7.99
C ALA A 98 -0.88 2.28 7.42
N LEU A 99 -0.68 2.31 6.09
CA LEU A 99 0.41 1.65 5.39
C LEU A 99 1.73 2.43 5.42
N THR A 100 1.71 3.68 5.85
CA THR A 100 2.90 4.51 5.95
C THR A 100 3.65 4.17 7.24
N HIS A 101 4.84 3.57 7.10
CA HIS A 101 5.67 3.15 8.23
C HIS A 101 6.65 4.27 8.61
N GLU A 102 6.66 4.63 9.89
CA GLU A 102 7.63 5.59 10.41
C GLU A 102 9.04 4.99 10.44
N LYS A 103 10.03 5.76 10.00
CA LYS A 103 11.44 5.35 10.05
C LYS A 103 11.86 5.07 11.50
N GLY A 104 12.49 3.90 11.71
CA GLY A 104 12.97 3.47 13.03
C GLY A 104 11.95 2.78 13.91
N GLY A 105 10.68 2.68 13.48
CA GLY A 105 9.67 1.88 14.18
C GLY A 105 9.86 0.38 13.97
N ASP A 106 9.37 -0.44 14.92
CA ASP A 106 9.37 -1.89 14.79
C ASP A 106 8.43 -2.36 13.65
N TYR A 107 9.00 -3.02 12.67
CA TYR A 107 8.26 -3.44 11.48
C TYR A 107 7.15 -4.46 11.79
N SER A 108 7.42 -5.44 12.63
CA SER A 108 6.42 -6.47 12.98
C SER A 108 5.24 -5.87 13.73
N SER A 109 5.49 -4.94 14.67
CA SER A 109 4.43 -4.22 15.37
C SER A 109 3.62 -3.33 14.44
N TYR A 110 4.27 -2.66 13.49
CA TYR A 110 3.61 -1.86 12.46
C TYR A 110 2.66 -2.74 11.62
N VAL A 111 3.14 -3.86 11.10
CA VAL A 111 2.32 -4.76 10.27
C VAL A 111 1.18 -5.38 11.09
N ALA A 112 1.43 -5.78 12.34
CA ALA A 112 0.39 -6.31 13.22
C ALA A 112 -0.71 -5.27 13.50
N SER A 113 -0.38 -3.98 13.59
CA SER A 113 -1.35 -2.92 13.78
C SER A 113 -2.37 -2.81 12.65
N LEU A 114 -2.03 -3.29 11.45
CA LEU A 114 -2.92 -3.25 10.27
C LEU A 114 -4.14 -4.16 10.41
N ILE A 115 -4.18 -5.03 11.41
CA ILE A 115 -5.37 -5.86 11.67
C ILE A 115 -6.60 -5.01 11.98
N SER A 116 -6.42 -3.80 12.51
CA SER A 116 -7.50 -2.84 12.76
C SER A 116 -7.98 -2.11 11.49
N ASN A 117 -7.26 -2.25 10.37
CA ASN A 117 -7.65 -1.73 9.07
C ASN A 117 -7.56 -2.84 8.00
N PRO A 118 -8.63 -3.64 7.83
CA PRO A 118 -8.60 -4.78 6.91
C PRO A 118 -8.29 -4.41 5.45
N LEU A 119 -8.68 -3.21 5.01
CA LEU A 119 -8.36 -2.70 3.68
C LEU A 119 -6.84 -2.54 3.51
N ALA A 120 -6.18 -1.89 4.47
CA ALA A 120 -4.73 -1.73 4.47
C ALA A 120 -4.00 -3.08 4.59
N LEU A 121 -4.50 -3.98 5.42
CA LEU A 121 -3.90 -5.31 5.60
C LEU A 121 -3.88 -6.12 4.31
N ARG A 122 -4.99 -6.12 3.55
CA ARG A 122 -5.04 -6.83 2.24
C ARG A 122 -3.98 -6.30 1.27
N VAL A 123 -3.80 -5.00 1.24
CA VAL A 123 -2.78 -4.38 0.39
C VAL A 123 -1.37 -4.73 0.87
N LYS A 124 -1.14 -4.72 2.18
CA LYS A 124 0.17 -5.08 2.75
C LYS A 124 0.55 -6.52 2.45
N LEU A 125 -0.39 -7.43 2.49
CA LEU A 125 -0.14 -8.83 2.10
C LEU A 125 0.25 -8.95 0.62
N ALA A 126 -0.40 -8.21 -0.27
CA ALA A 126 -0.05 -8.17 -1.69
C ALA A 126 1.33 -7.51 -1.93
N ASP A 127 1.66 -6.46 -1.20
CA ASP A 127 2.98 -5.83 -1.20
C ASP A 127 4.08 -6.82 -0.82
N MET A 128 3.88 -7.57 0.27
CA MET A 128 4.82 -8.61 0.68
C MET A 128 4.98 -9.71 -0.38
N VAL A 129 3.89 -10.14 -1.00
CA VAL A 129 3.93 -11.15 -2.08
C VAL A 129 4.80 -10.66 -3.23
N HIS A 130 4.61 -9.40 -3.66
CA HIS A 130 5.42 -8.84 -4.74
C HIS A 130 6.91 -8.76 -4.35
N ASN A 131 7.21 -8.26 -3.16
CA ASN A 131 8.59 -8.15 -2.69
C ASN A 131 9.27 -9.52 -2.54
N LEU A 132 8.55 -10.54 -2.11
CA LEU A 132 9.07 -11.92 -2.03
C LEU A 132 9.24 -12.58 -3.40
N SER A 133 8.55 -12.11 -4.43
CA SER A 133 8.69 -12.62 -5.81
C SER A 133 9.89 -12.03 -6.56
N SER A 134 10.55 -11.03 -6.00
CA SER A 134 11.63 -10.25 -6.65
C SER A 134 13.00 -10.56 -6.07
N SER A 135 13.40 -11.83 -6.01
CA SER A 135 14.70 -12.29 -5.47
C SER A 135 15.00 -11.73 -4.07
N PRO A 136 14.19 -12.06 -3.06
CA PRO A 136 14.35 -11.51 -1.72
C PRO A 136 15.64 -11.99 -1.06
N THR A 137 16.28 -11.09 -0.30
CA THR A 137 17.41 -11.45 0.55
C THR A 137 16.96 -12.31 1.74
N PRO A 138 17.86 -13.10 2.38
CA PRO A 138 17.52 -13.80 3.62
C PRO A 138 16.97 -12.87 4.72
N LYS A 139 17.50 -11.64 4.81
CA LYS A 139 17.02 -10.62 5.74
C LYS A 139 15.58 -10.20 5.45
N GLN A 140 15.21 -10.02 4.19
CA GLN A 140 13.85 -9.69 3.78
C GLN A 140 12.88 -10.85 4.07
N LYS A 141 13.30 -12.09 3.79
CA LYS A 141 12.50 -13.29 4.09
C LYS A 141 12.21 -13.38 5.59
N ALA A 142 13.21 -13.19 6.44
CA ALA A 142 13.05 -13.20 7.89
C ALA A 142 12.14 -12.07 8.38
N LYS A 143 12.31 -10.86 7.84
CA LYS A 143 11.49 -9.69 8.16
C LYS A 143 10.01 -9.97 7.90
N TYR A 144 9.68 -10.52 6.73
CA TYR A 144 8.29 -10.80 6.36
C TYR A 144 7.72 -12.01 7.11
N ALA A 145 8.50 -13.04 7.36
CA ALA A 145 8.07 -14.19 8.18
C ALA A 145 7.71 -13.73 9.60
N ASN A 146 8.53 -12.89 10.23
CA ASN A 146 8.27 -12.33 11.55
C ASN A 146 7.02 -11.45 11.56
N ALA A 147 6.81 -10.65 10.51
CA ALA A 147 5.62 -9.80 10.37
C ALA A 147 4.34 -10.64 10.24
N ILE A 148 4.36 -11.71 9.45
CA ILE A 148 3.23 -12.64 9.29
C ILE A 148 2.91 -13.32 10.63
N ALA A 149 3.91 -13.77 11.37
CA ALA A 149 3.72 -14.34 12.70
C ALA A 149 3.09 -13.32 13.66
N ALA A 150 3.51 -12.06 13.63
CA ALA A 150 2.93 -10.99 14.43
C ALA A 150 1.46 -10.71 14.07
N ILE A 151 1.08 -10.78 12.79
CA ILE A 151 -0.32 -10.69 12.36
C ILE A 151 -1.13 -11.86 12.95
N SER A 152 -0.62 -13.08 12.87
CA SER A 152 -1.29 -14.26 13.40
C SER A 152 -1.51 -14.15 14.91
N ASP A 153 -0.50 -13.72 15.66
CA ASP A 153 -0.60 -13.51 17.11
C ASP A 153 -1.64 -12.43 17.45
N ALA A 154 -1.63 -11.31 16.73
CA ALA A 154 -2.59 -10.21 16.90
C ALA A 154 -4.03 -10.63 16.61
N ALA A 155 -4.23 -11.60 15.69
CA ALA A 155 -5.54 -12.17 15.35
C ALA A 155 -6.00 -13.27 16.34
N GLY A 156 -5.25 -13.54 17.41
CA GLY A 156 -5.56 -14.57 18.37
C GLY A 156 -4.98 -15.96 18.07
N GLY A 157 -4.05 -16.01 17.10
CA GLY A 157 -3.40 -17.24 16.67
C GLY A 157 -4.26 -18.10 15.73
N ILE A 158 -3.64 -19.16 15.19
CA ILE A 158 -4.36 -20.18 14.41
C ILE A 158 -4.93 -21.19 15.40
N PRO A 159 -6.23 -21.51 15.35
CA PRO A 159 -6.77 -22.56 16.21
C PRO A 159 -6.04 -23.87 15.98
N GLN A 160 -5.48 -24.45 17.04
CA GLN A 160 -4.91 -25.80 16.96
C GLN A 160 -6.06 -26.80 16.92
N SER A 161 -6.14 -27.56 15.85
CA SER A 161 -7.08 -28.67 15.71
C SER A 161 -6.67 -29.87 16.55
#